data_94739561c26b51f87ea06d561acabb0e
#
_entry.id   94739561c26b51f87ea06d561acabb0e
#
_cell.length_a   1.000
_cell.length_b   1.000
_cell.length_c   1.000
_cell.angle_alpha   90.00
_cell.angle_beta   90.00
_cell.angle_gamma   90.00
#
_symmetry.space_group_name_H-M   'P 1'
#
loop_
_entity.id
_entity.type
_entity.pdbx_description
1 polymer ?
#
loop_
_entity_poly.entity_id
_entity_poly.type
_entity_poly.pdbx_seq_one_letter_code
_entity_poly.pdbx_strand_id
1 'polypeptide(L)'
;MATATSVPPQERLSLSSEGETIEADLYGRLPATRVAVLVHGQNWDASGWRGVAPLFVARGVPALAVNLRGYAGSTGKTNRYRPDKPWTPVADLRATKAALRARGVKEIALVGSSMGGSAVLASSFEADVECVVAISAPVAAVPDELSKKVSGRKLFVCADRDSLRATPNVLSCFTAATAPKKLVLFGGREHSRAMFTASYGDEALSEIVEFVCRRV
;
A
#
# COMPACT_ATOMS: atom_id res chain seq x y z
N MET A 1 -9.92 6.30 23.64
CA MET A 1 -8.77 6.32 22.70
C MET A 1 -8.00 5.03 22.90
N ALA A 2 -8.16 4.06 22.03
CA ALA A 2 -7.28 2.89 22.02
C ALA A 2 -6.01 3.28 21.30
N THR A 3 -4.96 3.56 22.03
CA THR A 3 -3.61 3.67 21.49
C THR A 3 -3.31 2.37 20.77
N ALA A 4 -3.13 2.43 19.45
CA ALA A 4 -2.72 1.28 18.67
C ALA A 4 -1.42 0.73 19.26
N THR A 5 -1.53 -0.35 20.02
CA THR A 5 -0.36 -0.97 20.65
C THR A 5 0.51 -1.50 19.53
N SER A 6 1.74 -0.98 19.42
CA SER A 6 2.70 -1.45 18.43
C SER A 6 3.01 -2.92 18.70
N VAL A 7 2.55 -3.81 17.84
CA VAL A 7 2.82 -5.25 17.95
C VAL A 7 3.98 -5.59 17.02
N PRO A 8 5.01 -6.32 17.47
CA PRO A 8 6.09 -6.75 16.60
C PRO A 8 5.59 -7.72 15.53
N PRO A 9 6.25 -7.80 14.37
CA PRO A 9 5.93 -8.81 13.36
C PRO A 9 6.15 -10.22 13.93
N GLN A 10 5.37 -11.18 13.46
CA GLN A 10 5.52 -12.58 13.87
C GLN A 10 6.66 -13.29 13.14
N GLU A 11 6.96 -12.84 11.92
CA GLU A 11 7.99 -13.42 11.08
C GLU A 11 8.56 -12.35 10.15
N ARG A 12 9.84 -12.48 9.81
CA ARG A 12 10.46 -11.69 8.74
C ARG A 12 10.73 -12.59 7.55
N LEU A 13 10.22 -12.19 6.39
CA LEU A 13 10.41 -12.88 5.13
C LEU A 13 11.50 -12.18 4.31
N SER A 14 12.29 -12.99 3.60
CA SER A 14 13.20 -12.52 2.55
C SER A 14 12.68 -12.98 1.20
N LEU A 15 12.49 -12.03 0.30
CA LEU A 15 11.96 -12.26 -1.05
C LEU A 15 13.03 -11.85 -2.07
N SER A 16 13.09 -12.53 -3.20
CA SER A 16 14.01 -12.16 -4.29
C SER A 16 13.30 -11.30 -5.33
N SER A 17 13.90 -10.15 -5.70
CA SER A 17 13.41 -9.24 -6.74
C SER A 17 14.57 -8.76 -7.61
N GLU A 18 14.67 -9.26 -8.84
CA GLU A 18 15.70 -8.87 -9.82
C GLU A 18 17.14 -8.94 -9.25
N GLY A 19 17.46 -10.00 -8.50
CA GLY A 19 18.77 -10.19 -7.87
C GLY A 19 18.94 -9.48 -6.51
N GLU A 20 17.99 -8.68 -6.09
CA GLU A 20 17.98 -8.02 -4.79
C GLU A 20 17.17 -8.82 -3.75
N THR A 21 17.53 -8.65 -2.49
CA THR A 21 16.76 -9.19 -1.36
C THR A 21 15.79 -8.13 -0.85
N ILE A 22 14.51 -8.47 -0.79
CA ILE A 22 13.44 -7.64 -0.25
C ILE A 22 12.98 -8.24 1.07
N GLU A 23 13.19 -7.51 2.16
CA GLU A 23 12.67 -7.91 3.46
C GLU A 23 11.23 -7.46 3.65
N ALA A 24 10.45 -8.29 4.33
CA ALA A 24 9.08 -7.96 4.66
C ALA A 24 8.72 -8.50 6.05
N ASP A 25 8.01 -7.71 6.83
CA ASP A 25 7.51 -8.05 8.17
C ASP A 25 6.10 -8.64 8.04
N LEU A 26 5.93 -9.92 8.41
CA LEU A 26 4.65 -10.62 8.41
C LEU A 26 3.95 -10.46 9.76
N TYR A 27 2.70 -10.03 9.73
CA TYR A 27 1.75 -9.99 10.83
C TYR A 27 0.63 -10.97 10.55
N GLY A 28 0.32 -11.84 11.50
CA GLY A 28 -0.56 -13.00 11.28
C GLY A 28 0.21 -14.19 10.70
N ARG A 29 -0.49 -15.15 10.11
CA ARG A 29 0.09 -16.42 9.67
C ARG A 29 -0.21 -16.73 8.21
N LEU A 30 0.72 -17.42 7.54
CA LEU A 30 0.53 -18.06 6.25
C LEU A 30 0.49 -19.60 6.44
N PRO A 31 -0.19 -20.36 5.59
CA PRO A 31 -0.96 -19.89 4.43
C PRO A 31 -2.28 -19.22 4.83
N ALA A 32 -2.72 -18.28 4.00
CA ALA A 32 -4.01 -17.60 4.12
C ALA A 32 -4.61 -17.39 2.73
N THR A 33 -5.93 -17.33 2.63
CA THR A 33 -6.60 -17.06 1.34
C THR A 33 -6.33 -15.64 0.87
N ARG A 34 -6.36 -14.67 1.80
CA ARG A 34 -6.16 -13.23 1.55
C ARG A 34 -5.01 -12.69 2.38
N VAL A 35 -4.24 -11.77 1.81
CA VAL A 35 -3.17 -11.03 2.50
C VAL A 35 -3.23 -9.55 2.10
N ALA A 36 -3.05 -8.65 3.07
CA ALA A 36 -2.84 -7.23 2.84
C ALA A 36 -1.33 -6.94 2.74
N VAL A 37 -0.87 -6.46 1.59
CA VAL A 37 0.51 -6.01 1.37
C VAL A 37 0.57 -4.52 1.65
N LEU A 38 1.37 -4.12 2.64
CA LEU A 38 1.49 -2.75 3.11
C LEU A 38 2.81 -2.14 2.60
N VAL A 39 2.72 -1.01 1.90
CA VAL A 39 3.85 -0.39 1.19
C VAL A 39 4.08 1.03 1.70
N HIS A 40 5.27 1.26 2.22
CA HIS A 40 5.66 2.51 2.89
C HIS A 40 5.90 3.67 1.92
N GLY A 41 5.94 4.90 2.47
CA GLY A 41 6.35 6.11 1.77
C GLY A 41 7.87 6.29 1.73
N GLN A 42 8.34 7.35 1.06
CA GLN A 42 9.77 7.57 0.78
C GLN A 42 10.63 7.75 2.04
N ASN A 43 10.10 8.34 3.12
CA ASN A 43 10.89 8.73 4.28
C ASN A 43 10.74 7.79 5.48
N TRP A 44 10.26 6.58 5.27
CA TRP A 44 10.05 5.57 6.30
C TRP A 44 10.05 4.17 5.68
N ASP A 45 9.98 3.13 6.48
CA ASP A 45 10.09 1.71 6.09
C ASP A 45 8.90 0.89 6.63
N ALA A 46 8.95 -0.43 6.51
CA ALA A 46 7.90 -1.33 6.98
C ALA A 46 7.55 -1.14 8.47
N SER A 47 8.48 -0.67 9.29
CA SER A 47 8.21 -0.44 10.72
C SER A 47 7.14 0.61 10.99
N GLY A 48 6.91 1.53 10.06
CA GLY A 48 5.82 2.51 10.13
C GLY A 48 4.42 1.91 10.09
N TRP A 49 4.29 0.64 9.68
CA TRP A 49 3.03 -0.09 9.68
C TRP A 49 2.73 -0.88 10.97
N ARG A 50 3.64 -0.86 11.97
CA ARG A 50 3.50 -1.64 13.23
C ARG A 50 2.22 -1.36 14.00
N GLY A 51 1.71 -0.13 13.95
CA GLY A 51 0.44 0.23 14.57
C GLY A 51 -0.79 -0.10 13.72
N VAL A 52 -0.61 -0.33 12.42
CA VAL A 52 -1.70 -0.52 11.46
C VAL A 52 -1.89 -1.99 11.07
N ALA A 53 -0.80 -2.72 10.84
CA ALA A 53 -0.84 -4.12 10.43
C ALA A 53 -1.67 -5.02 11.37
N PRO A 54 -1.60 -4.87 12.71
CA PRO A 54 -2.44 -5.65 13.62
C PRO A 54 -3.94 -5.44 13.44
N LEU A 55 -4.37 -4.28 12.92
CA LEU A 55 -5.79 -4.01 12.67
C LEU A 55 -6.37 -4.93 11.58
N PHE A 56 -5.59 -5.25 10.54
CA PHE A 56 -5.97 -6.23 9.53
C PHE A 56 -6.02 -7.64 10.11
N VAL A 57 -5.02 -8.00 10.92
CA VAL A 57 -4.96 -9.32 11.59
C VAL A 57 -6.17 -9.53 12.50
N ALA A 58 -6.59 -8.52 13.26
CA ALA A 58 -7.78 -8.55 14.10
C ALA A 58 -9.08 -8.80 13.29
N ARG A 59 -9.08 -8.52 11.99
CA ARG A 59 -10.17 -8.82 11.05
C ARG A 59 -9.95 -10.11 10.26
N GLY A 60 -8.98 -10.93 10.64
CA GLY A 60 -8.68 -12.22 10.02
C GLY A 60 -7.91 -12.12 8.68
N VAL A 61 -7.30 -11.00 8.38
CA VAL A 61 -6.47 -10.78 7.19
C VAL A 61 -5.02 -10.58 7.61
N PRO A 62 -4.11 -11.53 7.38
CA PRO A 62 -2.69 -11.31 7.60
C PRO A 62 -2.18 -10.12 6.78
N ALA A 63 -1.19 -9.41 7.34
CA ALA A 63 -0.58 -8.25 6.69
C ALA A 63 0.92 -8.47 6.50
N LEU A 64 1.43 -8.13 5.32
CA LEU A 64 2.83 -8.18 4.96
C LEU A 64 3.33 -6.76 4.68
N ALA A 65 4.09 -6.19 5.62
CA ALA A 65 4.70 -4.87 5.45
C ALA A 65 6.05 -5.02 4.74
N VAL A 66 6.15 -4.51 3.53
CA VAL A 66 7.31 -4.69 2.65
C VAL A 66 8.27 -3.52 2.79
N ASN A 67 9.55 -3.80 2.97
CA ASN A 67 10.63 -2.84 2.75
C ASN A 67 10.99 -2.85 1.25
N LEU A 68 10.69 -1.79 0.55
CA LEU A 68 11.16 -1.64 -0.84
C LEU A 68 12.70 -1.66 -0.88
N ARG A 69 13.30 -2.02 -2.02
CA ARG A 69 14.77 -2.06 -2.15
C ARG A 69 15.42 -0.75 -1.72
N GLY A 70 16.52 -0.86 -0.96
CA GLY A 70 17.23 0.28 -0.39
C GLY A 70 16.63 0.84 0.91
N TYR A 71 15.61 0.18 1.49
CA TYR A 71 15.05 0.51 2.79
C TYR A 71 15.26 -0.61 3.80
N ALA A 72 15.57 -0.23 5.03
CA ALA A 72 15.87 -1.17 6.14
C ALA A 72 16.84 -2.28 5.71
N GLY A 73 16.49 -3.56 5.86
CA GLY A 73 17.32 -4.69 5.48
C GLY A 73 17.25 -5.12 4.01
N SER A 74 16.44 -4.45 3.18
CA SER A 74 16.37 -4.73 1.74
C SER A 74 17.58 -4.19 1.01
N THR A 75 18.16 -4.99 0.10
CA THR A 75 19.34 -4.59 -0.69
C THR A 75 18.96 -3.69 -1.87
N GLY A 76 19.96 -3.21 -2.62
CA GLY A 76 19.77 -2.39 -3.80
C GLY A 76 19.39 -0.94 -3.50
N LYS A 77 18.80 -0.28 -4.49
CA LYS A 77 18.35 1.12 -4.38
C LYS A 77 17.02 1.34 -5.11
N THR A 78 16.09 2.00 -4.45
CA THR A 78 14.87 2.51 -5.09
C THR A 78 15.23 3.64 -6.05
N ASN A 79 14.83 3.52 -7.32
CA ASN A 79 14.97 4.59 -8.29
C ASN A 79 13.80 5.58 -8.20
N ARG A 80 14.02 6.79 -8.70
CA ARG A 80 12.92 7.74 -8.93
C ARG A 80 12.09 7.25 -10.11
N TYR A 81 10.78 7.46 -10.01
CA TYR A 81 9.89 7.23 -11.14
C TYR A 81 10.31 8.07 -12.36
N ARG A 82 10.36 7.40 -13.49
CA ARG A 82 10.55 8.01 -14.82
C ARG A 82 9.66 7.26 -15.82
N PRO A 83 8.93 7.97 -16.70
CA PRO A 83 8.03 7.31 -17.67
C PRO A 83 8.75 6.36 -18.64
N ASP A 84 10.02 6.63 -18.92
CA ASP A 84 10.88 5.92 -19.88
C ASP A 84 11.64 4.74 -19.26
N LYS A 85 11.50 4.47 -17.96
CA LYS A 85 12.29 3.44 -17.25
C LYS A 85 11.42 2.59 -16.31
N PRO A 86 11.76 1.29 -16.17
CA PRO A 86 11.16 0.46 -15.12
C PRO A 86 11.34 1.10 -13.75
N TRP A 87 10.26 1.09 -12.96
CA TRP A 87 10.27 1.62 -11.60
C TRP A 87 10.44 0.48 -10.61
N THR A 88 11.53 0.53 -9.83
CA THR A 88 11.92 -0.57 -8.93
C THR A 88 10.87 -0.95 -7.90
N PRO A 89 10.11 -0.04 -7.26
CA PRO A 89 9.00 -0.41 -6.39
C PRO A 89 7.96 -1.33 -7.04
N VAL A 90 7.69 -1.17 -8.34
CA VAL A 90 6.76 -2.04 -9.07
C VAL A 90 7.34 -3.45 -9.24
N ALA A 91 8.64 -3.55 -9.51
CA ALA A 91 9.32 -4.85 -9.60
C ALA A 91 9.30 -5.58 -8.25
N ASP A 92 9.56 -4.86 -7.14
CA ASP A 92 9.52 -5.43 -5.79
C ASP A 92 8.12 -5.93 -5.42
N LEU A 93 7.08 -5.17 -5.78
CA LEU A 93 5.70 -5.58 -5.54
C LEU A 93 5.28 -6.76 -6.44
N ARG A 94 5.77 -6.83 -7.68
CA ARG A 94 5.55 -8.00 -8.54
C ARG A 94 6.18 -9.26 -7.92
N ALA A 95 7.42 -9.16 -7.44
CA ALA A 95 8.09 -10.25 -6.75
C ALA A 95 7.36 -10.65 -5.45
N THR A 96 6.88 -9.67 -4.68
CA THR A 96 6.08 -9.91 -3.48
C THR A 96 4.78 -10.66 -3.80
N LYS A 97 4.04 -10.23 -4.82
CA LYS A 97 2.82 -10.91 -5.27
C LYS A 97 3.11 -12.35 -5.68
N ALA A 98 4.15 -12.57 -6.49
CA ALA A 98 4.57 -13.90 -6.93
C ALA A 98 4.92 -14.82 -5.74
N ALA A 99 5.68 -14.31 -4.77
CA ALA A 99 6.04 -15.07 -3.57
C ALA A 99 4.84 -15.43 -2.69
N LEU A 100 3.84 -14.55 -2.58
CA LEU A 100 2.58 -14.85 -1.89
C LEU A 100 1.75 -15.89 -2.66
N ARG A 101 1.66 -15.78 -3.98
CA ARG A 101 0.99 -16.78 -4.83
C ARG A 101 1.61 -18.17 -4.68
N ALA A 102 2.95 -18.27 -4.67
CA ALA A 102 3.67 -19.51 -4.44
C ALA A 102 3.38 -20.15 -3.06
N ARG A 103 2.96 -19.33 -2.09
CA ARG A 103 2.51 -19.77 -0.75
C ARG A 103 1.00 -20.03 -0.66
N GLY A 104 0.28 -20.07 -1.79
CA GLY A 104 -1.15 -20.40 -1.87
C GLY A 104 -2.10 -19.23 -1.59
N VAL A 105 -1.60 -18.00 -1.49
CA VAL A 105 -2.46 -16.80 -1.34
C VAL A 105 -3.24 -16.57 -2.63
N LYS A 106 -4.56 -16.49 -2.52
CA LYS A 106 -5.47 -16.31 -3.67
C LYS A 106 -5.90 -14.86 -3.88
N GLU A 107 -5.97 -14.09 -2.82
CA GLU A 107 -6.46 -12.71 -2.84
C GLU A 107 -5.39 -11.80 -2.24
N ILE A 108 -4.94 -10.83 -3.01
CA ILE A 108 -3.96 -9.85 -2.58
C ILE A 108 -4.59 -8.47 -2.58
N ALA A 109 -4.60 -7.84 -1.42
CA ALA A 109 -4.94 -6.44 -1.25
C ALA A 109 -3.65 -5.61 -1.16
N LEU A 110 -3.52 -4.57 -1.96
CA LEU A 110 -2.37 -3.66 -1.92
C LEU A 110 -2.75 -2.38 -1.18
N VAL A 111 -2.01 -2.02 -0.15
CA VAL A 111 -2.21 -0.78 0.62
C VAL A 111 -0.90 0.00 0.60
N GLY A 112 -0.90 1.16 -0.02
CA GLY A 112 0.31 1.96 -0.13
C GLY A 112 0.12 3.41 0.28
N SER A 113 1.18 3.99 0.82
CA SER A 113 1.15 5.37 1.31
C SER A 113 2.22 6.21 0.63
N SER A 114 1.88 7.41 0.16
CA SER A 114 2.78 8.32 -0.57
C SER A 114 3.44 7.60 -1.77
N MET A 115 4.75 7.51 -1.82
CA MET A 115 5.48 6.75 -2.84
C MET A 115 4.92 5.32 -2.99
N GLY A 116 4.67 4.64 -1.86
CA GLY A 116 4.03 3.32 -1.85
C GLY A 116 2.61 3.35 -2.44
N GLY A 117 1.85 4.43 -2.22
CA GLY A 117 0.53 4.63 -2.83
C GLY A 117 0.59 4.67 -4.36
N SER A 118 1.57 5.39 -4.91
CA SER A 118 1.81 5.38 -6.36
C SER A 118 2.29 4.01 -6.86
N ALA A 119 3.14 3.34 -6.07
CA ALA A 119 3.67 2.03 -6.44
C ALA A 119 2.57 0.94 -6.49
N VAL A 120 1.64 0.92 -5.52
CA VAL A 120 0.55 -0.05 -5.53
C VAL A 120 -0.41 0.19 -6.69
N LEU A 121 -0.69 1.45 -7.05
CA LEU A 121 -1.47 1.76 -8.25
C LEU A 121 -0.76 1.24 -9.50
N ALA A 122 0.52 1.56 -9.69
CA ALA A 122 1.30 1.15 -10.84
C ALA A 122 1.52 -0.38 -10.94
N SER A 123 1.55 -1.10 -9.81
CA SER A 123 1.72 -2.56 -9.78
C SER A 123 0.42 -3.35 -9.93
N SER A 124 -0.73 -2.68 -9.99
CA SER A 124 -2.06 -3.31 -10.07
C SER A 124 -2.68 -3.29 -11.46
N PHE A 125 -1.90 -3.04 -12.51
CA PHE A 125 -2.40 -3.08 -13.90
C PHE A 125 -2.64 -4.51 -14.40
N GLU A 126 -2.01 -5.49 -13.77
CA GLU A 126 -2.30 -6.90 -13.97
C GLU A 126 -3.55 -7.25 -13.13
N ALA A 127 -4.50 -7.98 -13.71
CA ALA A 127 -5.76 -8.35 -13.04
C ALA A 127 -5.55 -9.42 -11.94
N ASP A 128 -4.54 -9.22 -11.09
CA ASP A 128 -4.09 -10.17 -10.08
C ASP A 128 -4.28 -9.67 -8.63
N VAL A 129 -4.86 -8.49 -8.45
CA VAL A 129 -5.13 -7.91 -7.13
C VAL A 129 -6.64 -7.77 -6.89
N GLU A 130 -7.06 -8.03 -5.67
CA GLU A 130 -8.47 -7.92 -5.27
C GLU A 130 -8.86 -6.47 -5.02
N CYS A 131 -8.01 -5.73 -4.34
CA CYS A 131 -8.23 -4.30 -4.12
C CYS A 131 -6.93 -3.53 -3.94
N VAL A 132 -7.02 -2.22 -4.15
CA VAL A 132 -5.92 -1.27 -4.01
C VAL A 132 -6.37 -0.10 -3.13
N VAL A 133 -5.56 0.23 -2.14
CA VAL A 133 -5.73 1.43 -1.32
C VAL A 133 -4.53 2.35 -1.53
N ALA A 134 -4.78 3.53 -2.06
CA ALA A 134 -3.75 4.55 -2.30
C ALA A 134 -3.95 5.74 -1.35
N ILE A 135 -3.02 5.93 -0.42
CA ILE A 135 -3.06 6.97 0.62
C ILE A 135 -2.10 8.08 0.25
N SER A 136 -2.59 9.30 0.08
CA SER A 136 -1.79 10.50 -0.27
C SER A 136 -0.82 10.24 -1.43
N ALA A 137 -1.26 9.50 -2.47
CA ALA A 137 -0.40 9.10 -3.57
C ALA A 137 0.01 10.30 -4.46
N PRO A 138 1.31 10.66 -4.55
CA PRO A 138 1.78 11.69 -5.45
C PRO A 138 1.92 11.10 -6.86
N VAL A 139 1.11 11.49 -7.77
CA VAL A 139 0.81 10.83 -9.04
C VAL A 139 1.90 10.82 -10.11
N ALA A 140 3.07 11.31 -9.87
CA ALA A 140 4.10 11.24 -10.91
C ALA A 140 4.28 9.85 -11.56
N ALA A 141 3.89 8.78 -10.85
CA ALA A 141 4.06 7.39 -11.28
C ALA A 141 2.85 6.74 -11.98
N VAL A 142 1.69 7.40 -12.01
CA VAL A 142 0.46 6.81 -12.58
C VAL A 142 -0.25 7.87 -13.42
N PRO A 143 0.18 8.10 -14.67
CA PRO A 143 -0.50 9.00 -15.60
C PRO A 143 -1.97 8.60 -15.78
N ASP A 144 -2.82 9.56 -16.13
CA ASP A 144 -4.27 9.35 -16.27
C ASP A 144 -4.62 8.14 -17.14
N GLU A 145 -3.91 7.95 -18.25
CA GLU A 145 -4.11 6.79 -19.13
C GLU A 145 -3.81 5.44 -18.45
N LEU A 146 -2.87 5.41 -17.50
CA LEU A 146 -2.56 4.21 -16.74
C LEU A 146 -3.53 4.00 -15.57
N SER A 147 -4.09 5.08 -15.02
CA SER A 147 -5.07 4.99 -13.94
C SER A 147 -6.32 4.20 -14.36
N LYS A 148 -6.66 4.23 -15.65
CA LYS A 148 -7.74 3.40 -16.24
C LYS A 148 -7.46 1.90 -16.15
N LYS A 149 -6.21 1.49 -16.05
CA LYS A 149 -5.77 0.09 -16.01
C LYS A 149 -5.69 -0.50 -14.60
N VAL A 150 -5.84 0.33 -13.56
CA VAL A 150 -5.78 -0.14 -12.17
C VAL A 150 -6.90 -1.16 -11.94
N SER A 151 -6.52 -2.40 -11.60
CA SER A 151 -7.45 -3.51 -11.40
C SER A 151 -8.03 -3.56 -9.97
N GLY A 152 -9.01 -4.42 -9.77
CA GLY A 152 -9.65 -4.61 -8.47
C GLY A 152 -10.50 -3.43 -8.00
N ARG A 153 -10.98 -3.51 -6.76
CA ARG A 153 -11.64 -2.40 -6.07
C ARG A 153 -10.61 -1.35 -5.65
N LYS A 154 -10.95 -0.09 -5.73
CA LYS A 154 -10.01 1.02 -5.48
C LYS A 154 -10.52 1.95 -4.40
N LEU A 155 -9.66 2.24 -3.41
CA LEU A 155 -9.89 3.27 -2.41
C LEU A 155 -8.75 4.31 -2.51
N PHE A 156 -9.14 5.56 -2.69
CA PHE A 156 -8.24 6.70 -2.64
C PHE A 156 -8.49 7.47 -1.36
N VAL A 157 -7.45 7.72 -0.58
CA VAL A 157 -7.53 8.42 0.71
C VAL A 157 -6.53 9.56 0.72
N CYS A 158 -6.97 10.77 1.10
CA CYS A 158 -6.09 11.93 1.19
C CYS A 158 -6.66 12.98 2.14
N ALA A 159 -5.81 13.85 2.71
CA ALA A 159 -6.28 15.09 3.29
C ALA A 159 -6.65 16.09 2.17
N ASP A 160 -7.68 16.91 2.37
CA ASP A 160 -8.16 17.87 1.35
C ASP A 160 -7.14 18.95 0.99
N ARG A 161 -6.24 19.28 1.92
CA ARG A 161 -5.16 20.25 1.79
C ARG A 161 -3.78 19.63 2.06
N ASP A 162 -3.56 18.41 1.59
CA ASP A 162 -2.34 17.66 1.80
C ASP A 162 -1.08 18.53 1.67
N SER A 163 -0.20 18.50 2.68
CA SER A 163 0.96 19.38 2.81
C SER A 163 2.00 19.18 1.71
N LEU A 164 2.04 18.03 1.07
CA LEU A 164 2.90 17.73 -0.09
C LEU A 164 2.14 17.82 -1.42
N ARG A 165 0.96 18.43 -1.40
CA ARG A 165 0.12 18.66 -2.59
C ARG A 165 -0.25 17.38 -3.34
N ALA A 166 -0.49 16.30 -2.61
CA ALA A 166 -0.93 15.03 -3.23
C ALA A 166 -2.38 15.10 -3.74
N THR A 167 -3.23 15.95 -3.15
CA THR A 167 -4.67 15.99 -3.41
C THR A 167 -5.04 16.16 -4.89
N PRO A 168 -4.50 17.11 -5.67
CA PRO A 168 -4.83 17.24 -7.08
C PRO A 168 -4.54 15.96 -7.86
N ASN A 169 -3.47 15.30 -7.52
CA ASN A 169 -3.04 14.07 -8.15
C ASN A 169 -3.96 12.89 -7.78
N VAL A 170 -4.31 12.78 -6.50
CA VAL A 170 -5.27 11.76 -6.03
C VAL A 170 -6.61 11.92 -6.75
N LEU A 171 -7.08 13.15 -6.91
CA LEU A 171 -8.33 13.45 -7.63
C LEU A 171 -8.23 13.07 -9.12
N SER A 172 -7.11 13.37 -9.77
CA SER A 172 -6.86 12.99 -11.17
C SER A 172 -6.91 11.47 -11.33
N CYS A 173 -6.16 10.72 -10.50
CA CYS A 173 -6.18 9.26 -10.51
C CYS A 173 -7.59 8.69 -10.24
N PHE A 174 -8.29 9.24 -9.24
CA PHE A 174 -9.64 8.80 -8.93
C PHE A 174 -10.57 9.03 -10.12
N THR A 175 -10.50 10.20 -10.76
CA THR A 175 -11.33 10.53 -11.91
C THR A 175 -11.10 9.56 -13.05
N ALA A 176 -9.85 9.28 -13.39
CA ALA A 176 -9.46 8.41 -14.49
C ALA A 176 -9.71 6.91 -14.23
N ALA A 177 -9.62 6.47 -12.97
CA ALA A 177 -9.78 5.06 -12.62
C ALA A 177 -11.20 4.54 -12.93
N THR A 178 -11.29 3.28 -13.36
CA THR A 178 -12.58 2.61 -13.60
C THR A 178 -13.25 2.19 -12.28
N ALA A 179 -14.58 2.02 -12.29
CA ALA A 179 -15.31 1.43 -11.16
C ALA A 179 -14.92 -0.06 -10.94
N PRO A 180 -15.08 -0.62 -9.72
CA PRO A 180 -15.53 0.06 -8.51
C PRO A 180 -14.43 0.88 -7.84
N LYS A 181 -14.75 2.11 -7.48
CA LYS A 181 -13.82 3.04 -6.83
C LYS A 181 -14.50 3.89 -5.77
N LYS A 182 -13.76 4.25 -4.71
CA LYS A 182 -14.20 5.15 -3.63
C LYS A 182 -13.11 6.20 -3.38
N LEU A 183 -13.51 7.44 -3.11
CA LEU A 183 -12.65 8.51 -2.65
C LEU A 183 -13.08 8.92 -1.25
N VAL A 184 -12.11 9.07 -0.35
CA VAL A 184 -12.31 9.64 0.99
C VAL A 184 -11.32 10.79 1.16
N LEU A 185 -11.87 11.99 1.39
CA LEU A 185 -11.08 13.18 1.72
C LEU A 185 -11.38 13.57 3.17
N PHE A 186 -10.31 13.73 3.95
CA PHE A 186 -10.38 14.23 5.32
C PHE A 186 -10.01 15.71 5.36
N GLY A 187 -10.71 16.49 6.17
CA GLY A 187 -10.39 17.90 6.39
C GLY A 187 -9.09 18.06 7.16
N GLY A 188 -7.99 18.40 6.48
CA GLY A 188 -6.68 18.50 7.13
C GLY A 188 -5.54 18.79 6.15
N ARG A 189 -4.30 18.65 6.66
CA ARG A 189 -3.08 18.88 5.87
C ARG A 189 -2.11 17.70 5.95
N GLU A 190 -2.45 16.68 6.69
CA GLU A 190 -1.58 15.55 7.01
C GLU A 190 -1.30 14.74 5.76
N HIS A 191 -0.02 14.47 5.52
CA HIS A 191 0.43 13.64 4.40
C HIS A 191 0.76 12.22 4.88
N SER A 192 0.25 11.22 4.14
CA SER A 192 0.70 9.84 4.32
C SER A 192 0.38 9.32 5.73
N ARG A 193 1.35 8.69 6.41
CA ARG A 193 1.17 8.12 7.76
C ARG A 193 0.82 9.16 8.84
N ALA A 194 1.10 10.44 8.63
CA ALA A 194 0.70 11.48 9.57
C ALA A 194 -0.84 11.55 9.71
N MET A 195 -1.59 11.11 8.69
CA MET A 195 -3.05 11.00 8.77
C MET A 195 -3.50 10.05 9.89
N PHE A 196 -2.73 9.01 10.20
CA PHE A 196 -3.12 8.00 11.20
C PHE A 196 -3.07 8.51 12.64
N THR A 197 -2.39 9.63 12.87
CA THR A 197 -2.31 10.30 14.19
C THR A 197 -3.06 11.64 14.24
N ALA A 198 -3.73 12.01 13.16
CA ALA A 198 -4.60 13.18 13.11
C ALA A 198 -5.89 12.97 13.92
N SER A 199 -6.66 14.03 14.13
CA SER A 199 -7.97 13.94 14.83
C SER A 199 -8.96 12.99 14.15
N TYR A 200 -8.82 12.76 12.85
CA TYR A 200 -9.59 11.81 12.05
C TYR A 200 -8.88 10.47 11.82
N GLY A 201 -7.75 10.24 12.50
CA GLY A 201 -6.89 9.07 12.25
C GLY A 201 -7.57 7.74 12.44
N ASP A 202 -8.37 7.60 13.50
CA ASP A 202 -9.13 6.37 13.77
C ASP A 202 -10.17 6.10 12.66
N GLU A 203 -10.81 7.15 12.14
CA GLU A 203 -11.76 7.04 11.03
C GLU A 203 -11.05 6.65 9.74
N ALA A 204 -9.91 7.28 9.44
CA ALA A 204 -9.12 6.94 8.27
C ALA A 204 -8.63 5.48 8.29
N LEU A 205 -8.16 5.01 9.43
CA LEU A 205 -7.75 3.60 9.61
C LEU A 205 -8.93 2.65 9.49
N SER A 206 -10.09 2.99 10.07
CA SER A 206 -11.32 2.19 9.94
C SER A 206 -11.73 2.05 8.47
N GLU A 207 -11.78 3.15 7.72
CA GLU A 207 -12.11 3.15 6.29
C GLU A 207 -11.18 2.24 5.48
N ILE A 208 -9.86 2.31 5.73
CA ILE A 208 -8.86 1.50 5.03
C ILE A 208 -9.03 0.01 5.37
N VAL A 209 -9.11 -0.31 6.66
CA VAL A 209 -9.20 -1.70 7.13
C VAL A 209 -10.51 -2.34 6.68
N GLU A 210 -11.63 -1.65 6.82
CA GLU A 210 -12.93 -2.15 6.39
C GLU A 210 -12.99 -2.37 4.89
N PHE A 211 -12.43 -1.44 4.09
CA PHE A 211 -12.38 -1.59 2.64
C PHE A 211 -11.61 -2.84 2.22
N VAL A 212 -10.46 -3.11 2.83
CA VAL A 212 -9.63 -4.29 2.55
C VAL A 212 -10.29 -5.58 3.05
N CYS A 213 -10.88 -5.56 4.24
CA CYS A 213 -11.42 -6.78 4.88
C CYS A 213 -12.83 -7.14 4.39
N ARG A 214 -13.55 -6.24 3.72
CA ARG A 214 -14.87 -6.54 3.14
C ARG A 214 -14.76 -7.65 2.10
N ARG A 215 -15.54 -8.71 2.30
CA ARG A 215 -15.78 -9.71 1.25
C ARG A 215 -16.86 -9.20 0.30
N VAL A 216 -16.63 -9.33 -0.98
CA VAL A 216 -17.60 -9.05 -2.05
C VAL A 216 -18.37 -10.32 -2.36
#